data_26ee3abea8e6be818d5bb2b7300a90e2
#
_entry.id   26ee3abea8e6be818d5bb2b7300a90e2
#
_cell.length_a   1.000
_cell.length_b   1.000
_cell.length_c   1.000
_cell.angle_alpha   90.00
_cell.angle_beta   90.00
_cell.angle_gamma   90.00
#
_symmetry.space_group_name_H-M   'P 1'
#
loop_
_entity.id
_entity.type
_entity.pdbx_description
1 polymer ?
#
loop_
_entity_poly.entity_id
_entity_poly.type
_entity_poly.pdbx_seq_one_letter_code
_entity_poly.pdbx_strand_id
1 'polypeptide(L)'
;MKSRRTTLKALAASLTLGFALGTPVVQAQDKGTVGVAMPTKSSTRWISDGNSMVAALTAKGYKTDLQYADDDIPNQLAQIENMITKGAKVLVIAAIDGSTLSNALQKAADKGVKVVAYDRLIVGSKNVDYYATFDNFQVGVLQAQSLEKALGLKEGKGPFNIELFGGSADDNNAFFFYDGAMSVLQPYIDKGKLVVQSKQLGMNKVSTLRWDGAVAQSRMDNLLSAYYGKARVHAVLSPYDGLSIGILSSLKGVGYGSAGQPYPYVSGQDAEVPSVKSIIRKEQYSTVFKDTRELAKVTANMVD
;
A
#
# COMPACT_ATOMS: atom_id res chain seq x y z
N MET A 1 -35.56 42.86 89.47
CA MET A 1 -36.95 43.14 89.04
C MET A 1 -37.07 42.96 87.55
N LYS A 2 -38.09 42.19 87.16
CA LYS A 2 -38.71 42.12 85.83
C LYS A 2 -37.83 41.52 84.69
N SER A 3 -38.10 40.39 84.17
CA SER A 3 -39.23 39.75 83.59
C SER A 3 -39.10 39.65 82.06
N ARG A 4 -38.94 38.40 81.59
CA ARG A 4 -39.62 37.74 80.41
C ARG A 4 -39.49 38.41 79.07
N ARG A 5 -39.23 37.71 77.98
CA ARG A 5 -40.08 36.66 77.43
C ARG A 5 -39.33 35.89 76.31
N THR A 6 -39.52 34.56 76.33
CA THR A 6 -39.28 33.56 75.34
C THR A 6 -39.96 33.87 74.03
N THR A 7 -39.26 33.67 72.88
CA THR A 7 -39.91 33.40 71.61
C THR A 7 -39.11 32.36 70.85
N LEU A 8 -39.70 31.16 70.75
CA LEU A 8 -39.24 30.11 69.81
C LEU A 8 -39.43 30.62 68.38
N LYS A 9 -38.41 30.48 67.53
CA LYS A 9 -38.58 30.49 66.13
C LYS A 9 -38.11 29.13 65.61
N ALA A 10 -39.08 28.36 65.14
CA ALA A 10 -38.85 27.11 64.41
C ALA A 10 -38.15 27.41 63.06
N LEU A 11 -36.98 26.85 62.87
CA LEU A 11 -36.30 26.90 61.59
C LEU A 11 -36.62 25.61 60.85
N ALA A 12 -37.45 25.69 59.77
CA ALA A 12 -37.74 24.61 58.85
C ALA A 12 -36.50 24.39 57.99
N ALA A 13 -35.81 23.31 58.21
CA ALA A 13 -34.72 22.87 57.32
C ALA A 13 -35.31 22.15 56.05
N SER A 14 -35.33 22.86 54.92
CA SER A 14 -35.68 22.29 53.65
C SER A 14 -34.50 21.46 53.16
N LEU A 15 -34.59 20.11 53.23
CA LEU A 15 -33.69 19.20 52.53
C LEU A 15 -34.01 19.23 51.04
N THR A 16 -33.22 19.94 50.27
CA THR A 16 -33.20 19.80 48.81
C THR A 16 -32.31 18.58 48.47
N LEU A 17 -32.96 17.43 48.16
CA LEU A 17 -32.32 16.28 47.57
C LEU A 17 -31.93 16.66 46.11
N GLY A 18 -30.68 17.05 45.90
CA GLY A 18 -30.12 17.21 44.57
C GLY A 18 -29.94 15.83 43.90
N PHE A 19 -30.87 15.45 43.04
CA PHE A 19 -30.65 14.35 42.10
C PHE A 19 -29.56 14.78 41.10
N ALA A 20 -28.31 14.41 41.37
CA ALA A 20 -27.26 14.44 40.37
C ALA A 20 -27.59 13.37 39.31
N LEU A 21 -28.21 13.80 38.21
CA LEU A 21 -28.29 13.01 37.01
C LEU A 21 -26.86 12.80 36.46
N GLY A 22 -26.17 11.80 37.02
CA GLY A 22 -24.94 11.31 36.44
C GLY A 22 -25.27 10.77 35.06
N THR A 23 -24.95 11.50 34.01
CA THR A 23 -24.92 10.93 32.64
C THR A 23 -24.01 9.72 32.69
N PRO A 24 -24.47 8.51 32.30
CA PRO A 24 -23.59 7.36 32.20
C PRO A 24 -22.48 7.74 31.22
N VAL A 25 -21.26 7.87 31.71
CA VAL A 25 -20.10 7.86 30.85
C VAL A 25 -20.10 6.47 30.22
N VAL A 26 -20.55 6.36 28.96
CA VAL A 26 -20.40 5.14 28.18
C VAL A 26 -18.90 4.95 28.03
N GLN A 27 -18.32 4.18 28.93
CA GLN A 27 -16.94 3.76 28.85
C GLN A 27 -16.86 2.89 27.59
N ALA A 28 -16.17 3.36 26.55
CA ALA A 28 -15.96 2.58 25.34
C ALA A 28 -15.37 1.23 25.78
N GLN A 29 -16.08 0.15 25.45
CA GLN A 29 -15.69 -1.20 25.82
C GLN A 29 -14.32 -1.48 25.19
N ASP A 30 -13.29 -1.79 25.97
CA ASP A 30 -11.98 -2.19 25.47
C ASP A 30 -12.12 -3.52 24.74
N LYS A 31 -12.09 -3.46 23.39
CA LYS A 31 -12.22 -4.64 22.54
C LYS A 31 -10.92 -5.44 22.43
N GLY A 32 -9.84 -4.97 23.04
CA GLY A 32 -8.51 -5.57 22.99
C GLY A 32 -7.61 -4.90 21.96
N THR A 33 -6.44 -5.49 21.75
CA THR A 33 -5.38 -4.94 20.89
C THR A 33 -5.37 -5.64 19.55
N VAL A 34 -5.27 -4.86 18.46
CA VAL A 34 -4.99 -5.31 17.11
C VAL A 34 -3.54 -4.99 16.75
N GLY A 35 -2.77 -6.02 16.40
CA GLY A 35 -1.43 -5.85 15.85
C GLY A 35 -1.51 -5.49 14.38
N VAL A 36 -0.80 -4.45 13.95
CA VAL A 36 -0.76 -4.00 12.55
C VAL A 36 0.70 -4.03 12.09
N ALA A 37 1.03 -4.98 11.21
CA ALA A 37 2.38 -5.18 10.69
C ALA A 37 2.47 -4.70 9.24
N MET A 38 3.20 -3.60 9.02
CA MET A 38 3.43 -3.00 7.70
C MET A 38 4.85 -3.28 7.23
N PRO A 39 5.10 -3.37 5.90
CA PRO A 39 6.39 -3.78 5.38
C PRO A 39 7.48 -2.73 5.62
N THR A 40 7.22 -1.45 5.33
CA THR A 40 8.26 -0.42 5.35
C THR A 40 7.70 0.99 5.51
N LYS A 41 8.56 1.95 5.84
CA LYS A 41 8.29 3.40 5.78
C LYS A 41 8.90 4.06 4.54
N SER A 42 9.66 3.36 3.74
CA SER A 42 10.29 3.91 2.54
C SER A 42 9.28 4.32 1.46
N SER A 43 8.13 3.64 1.39
CA SER A 43 6.96 4.06 0.63
C SER A 43 5.99 4.82 1.53
N THR A 44 5.63 6.05 1.13
CA THR A 44 4.67 6.89 1.88
C THR A 44 3.27 6.27 1.92
N ARG A 45 2.94 5.42 0.97
CA ARG A 45 1.71 4.65 0.95
C ARG A 45 1.54 3.86 2.24
N TRP A 46 2.54 3.07 2.67
CA TRP A 46 2.43 2.23 3.87
C TRP A 46 2.25 3.03 5.15
N ILE A 47 2.79 4.26 5.21
CA ILE A 47 2.54 5.19 6.32
C ILE A 47 1.06 5.61 6.32
N SER A 48 0.50 5.92 5.16
CA SER A 48 -0.91 6.29 5.01
C SER A 48 -1.85 5.13 5.36
N ASP A 49 -1.52 3.91 4.89
CA ASP A 49 -2.27 2.68 5.22
C ASP A 49 -2.28 2.43 6.73
N GLY A 50 -1.11 2.44 7.37
CA GLY A 50 -0.97 2.23 8.81
C GLY A 50 -1.77 3.25 9.63
N ASN A 51 -1.65 4.53 9.28
CA ASN A 51 -2.38 5.60 9.96
C ASN A 51 -3.90 5.47 9.78
N SER A 52 -4.36 5.16 8.57
CA SER A 52 -5.78 4.94 8.27
C SER A 52 -6.33 3.72 9.03
N MET A 53 -5.54 2.64 9.12
CA MET A 53 -5.89 1.45 9.87
C MET A 53 -6.02 1.75 11.36
N VAL A 54 -5.04 2.44 11.96
CA VAL A 54 -5.08 2.86 13.36
C VAL A 54 -6.32 3.71 13.63
N ALA A 55 -6.59 4.70 12.79
CA ALA A 55 -7.77 5.57 12.95
C ALA A 55 -9.08 4.77 12.88
N ALA A 56 -9.22 3.86 11.90
CA ALA A 56 -10.42 3.06 11.72
C ALA A 56 -10.65 2.08 12.87
N LEU A 57 -9.61 1.42 13.37
CA LEU A 57 -9.68 0.49 14.49
C LEU A 57 -9.94 1.20 15.82
N THR A 58 -9.28 2.34 16.05
CA THR A 58 -9.49 3.16 17.25
C THR A 58 -10.93 3.67 17.33
N ALA A 59 -11.50 4.10 16.20
CA ALA A 59 -12.91 4.52 16.14
C ALA A 59 -13.89 3.40 16.49
N LYS A 60 -13.48 2.13 16.35
CA LYS A 60 -14.26 0.95 16.75
C LYS A 60 -13.99 0.46 18.17
N GLY A 61 -13.10 1.13 18.93
CA GLY A 61 -12.79 0.81 20.33
C GLY A 61 -11.64 -0.18 20.52
N TYR A 62 -10.85 -0.45 19.52
CA TYR A 62 -9.64 -1.26 19.62
C TYR A 62 -8.42 -0.42 20.00
N LYS A 63 -7.50 -1.02 20.74
CA LYS A 63 -6.12 -0.57 20.85
C LYS A 63 -5.33 -1.10 19.67
N THR A 64 -4.28 -0.40 19.26
CA THR A 64 -3.46 -0.80 18.10
C THR A 64 -1.98 -0.85 18.46
N ASP A 65 -1.26 -1.85 17.93
CA ASP A 65 0.20 -1.95 17.93
C ASP A 65 0.66 -1.92 16.47
N LEU A 66 0.99 -0.71 15.97
CA LEU A 66 1.42 -0.50 14.58
C LEU A 66 2.94 -0.53 14.50
N GLN A 67 3.47 -1.44 13.68
CA GLN A 67 4.90 -1.57 13.46
C GLN A 67 5.24 -1.68 11.96
N TYR A 68 6.45 -1.23 11.62
CA TYR A 68 7.03 -1.27 10.28
C TYR A 68 8.34 -2.05 10.34
N ALA A 69 8.57 -2.94 9.39
CA ALA A 69 9.69 -3.87 9.42
C ALA A 69 10.87 -3.47 8.52
N ASP A 70 10.80 -2.31 7.86
CA ASP A 70 11.85 -1.75 6.99
C ASP A 70 12.31 -2.73 5.88
N ASP A 71 11.33 -3.47 5.32
CA ASP A 71 11.52 -4.52 4.31
C ASP A 71 12.43 -5.69 4.75
N ASP A 72 12.64 -5.85 6.06
CA ASP A 72 13.39 -6.95 6.66
C ASP A 72 12.43 -8.06 7.14
N ILE A 73 12.49 -9.24 6.50
CA ILE A 73 11.60 -10.38 6.80
C ILE A 73 11.78 -10.89 8.24
N PRO A 74 13.01 -11.13 8.74
CA PRO A 74 13.23 -11.52 10.13
C PRO A 74 12.64 -10.54 11.13
N ASN A 75 12.78 -9.23 10.87
CA ASN A 75 12.21 -8.18 11.71
C ASN A 75 10.67 -8.24 11.71
N GLN A 76 10.04 -8.41 10.53
CA GLN A 76 8.57 -8.55 10.48
C GLN A 76 8.08 -9.78 11.25
N LEU A 77 8.76 -10.92 11.12
CA LEU A 77 8.44 -12.12 11.88
C LEU A 77 8.54 -11.89 13.40
N ALA A 78 9.62 -11.27 13.87
CA ALA A 78 9.82 -10.95 15.28
C ALA A 78 8.75 -9.99 15.81
N GLN A 79 8.36 -8.98 15.03
CA GLN A 79 7.29 -8.05 15.37
C GLN A 79 5.95 -8.78 15.52
N ILE A 80 5.59 -9.64 14.57
CA ILE A 80 4.36 -10.43 14.61
C ILE A 80 4.33 -11.36 15.84
N GLU A 81 5.41 -12.08 16.11
CA GLU A 81 5.51 -12.96 17.27
C GLU A 81 5.41 -12.19 18.60
N ASN A 82 5.97 -10.98 18.64
CA ASN A 82 5.87 -10.08 19.79
C ASN A 82 4.43 -9.59 20.02
N MET A 83 3.72 -9.20 18.94
CA MET A 83 2.30 -8.84 19.03
C MET A 83 1.45 -9.99 19.56
N ILE A 84 1.68 -11.22 19.10
CA ILE A 84 1.01 -12.44 19.60
C ILE A 84 1.31 -12.64 21.10
N THR A 85 2.55 -12.46 21.50
CA THR A 85 2.99 -12.64 22.90
C THR A 85 2.37 -11.58 23.83
N LYS A 86 2.23 -10.35 23.37
CA LYS A 86 1.56 -9.25 24.09
C LYS A 86 0.03 -9.40 24.15
N GLY A 87 -0.54 -10.41 23.52
CA GLY A 87 -1.97 -10.73 23.60
C GLY A 87 -2.85 -9.98 22.59
N ALA A 88 -2.31 -9.66 21.42
CA ALA A 88 -3.12 -9.18 20.31
C ALA A 88 -4.27 -10.16 20.04
N LYS A 89 -5.46 -9.65 19.75
CA LYS A 89 -6.65 -10.44 19.43
C LYS A 89 -6.73 -10.73 17.94
N VAL A 90 -6.28 -9.78 17.14
CA VAL A 90 -6.25 -9.86 15.68
C VAL A 90 -4.91 -9.31 15.20
N LEU A 91 -4.40 -9.87 14.13
CA LEU A 91 -3.27 -9.36 13.37
C LEU A 91 -3.74 -8.91 11.99
N VAL A 92 -3.38 -7.70 11.60
CA VAL A 92 -3.53 -7.16 10.25
C VAL A 92 -2.13 -7.07 9.66
N ILE A 93 -1.84 -7.87 8.64
CA ILE A 93 -0.49 -8.08 8.13
C ILE A 93 -0.42 -7.74 6.64
N ALA A 94 0.38 -6.73 6.28
CA ALA A 94 0.88 -6.53 4.93
C ALA A 94 2.25 -7.22 4.82
N ALA A 95 2.29 -8.42 4.30
CA ALA A 95 3.49 -9.25 4.29
C ALA A 95 4.58 -8.66 3.38
N ILE A 96 5.84 -8.69 3.84
CA ILE A 96 7.00 -8.41 2.98
C ILE A 96 7.11 -9.55 1.96
N ASP A 97 7.13 -10.78 2.45
CA ASP A 97 7.11 -12.02 1.66
C ASP A 97 5.94 -12.89 2.13
N GLY A 98 4.98 -13.12 1.24
CA GLY A 98 3.75 -13.85 1.55
C GLY A 98 3.97 -15.31 1.91
N SER A 99 5.13 -15.91 1.62
CA SER A 99 5.42 -17.33 1.81
C SER A 99 6.12 -17.65 3.14
N THR A 100 6.59 -16.65 3.89
CA THR A 100 7.50 -16.88 5.04
C THR A 100 6.79 -16.91 6.40
N LEU A 101 5.49 -16.66 6.46
CA LEU A 101 4.78 -16.39 7.71
C LEU A 101 4.15 -17.64 8.36
N SER A 102 4.15 -18.81 7.72
CA SER A 102 3.35 -19.98 8.14
C SER A 102 3.55 -20.37 9.60
N ASN A 103 4.79 -20.37 10.11
CA ASN A 103 5.10 -20.74 11.50
C ASN A 103 4.56 -19.70 12.50
N ALA A 104 4.70 -18.41 12.21
CA ALA A 104 4.17 -17.35 13.07
C ALA A 104 2.64 -17.36 13.10
N LEU A 105 2.00 -17.62 11.95
CA LEU A 105 0.55 -17.73 11.85
C LEU A 105 0.02 -19.01 12.55
N GLN A 106 0.78 -20.10 12.60
CA GLN A 106 0.40 -21.25 13.41
C GLN A 106 0.42 -20.90 14.91
N LYS A 107 1.44 -20.18 15.38
CA LYS A 107 1.48 -19.68 16.77
C LYS A 107 0.30 -18.73 17.09
N ALA A 108 -0.12 -17.91 16.13
CA ALA A 108 -1.31 -17.06 16.26
C ALA A 108 -2.56 -17.91 16.44
N ALA A 109 -2.76 -18.91 15.57
CA ALA A 109 -3.92 -19.81 15.62
C ALA A 109 -3.96 -20.61 16.95
N ASP A 110 -2.83 -21.12 17.42
CA ASP A 110 -2.72 -21.86 18.69
C ASP A 110 -3.14 -21.00 19.91
N LYS A 111 -3.04 -19.66 19.79
CA LYS A 111 -3.49 -18.71 20.82
C LYS A 111 -4.86 -18.09 20.51
N GLY A 112 -5.55 -18.55 19.46
CA GLY A 112 -6.85 -18.02 19.06
C GLY A 112 -6.81 -16.61 18.46
N VAL A 113 -5.62 -16.15 18.03
CA VAL A 113 -5.44 -14.85 17.38
C VAL A 113 -5.86 -14.95 15.92
N LYS A 114 -6.76 -14.07 15.48
CA LYS A 114 -7.25 -14.00 14.11
C LYS A 114 -6.29 -13.24 13.20
N VAL A 115 -6.28 -13.58 11.91
CA VAL A 115 -5.35 -13.01 10.93
C VAL A 115 -6.09 -12.46 9.73
N VAL A 116 -5.83 -11.20 9.42
CA VAL A 116 -6.26 -10.55 8.18
C VAL A 116 -5.01 -10.25 7.34
N ALA A 117 -4.92 -10.86 6.15
CA ALA A 117 -3.95 -10.46 5.15
C ALA A 117 -4.43 -9.13 4.53
N TYR A 118 -3.59 -8.11 4.64
CA TYR A 118 -3.89 -6.76 4.19
C TYR A 118 -3.10 -6.43 2.93
N ASP A 119 -3.80 -6.04 1.86
CA ASP A 119 -3.27 -5.71 0.54
C ASP A 119 -2.50 -6.86 -0.13
N ARG A 120 -1.50 -7.44 0.52
CA ARG A 120 -0.66 -8.52 0.01
C ARG A 120 -1.15 -9.88 0.48
N LEU A 121 -1.27 -10.81 -0.47
CA LEU A 121 -1.71 -12.18 -0.18
C LEU A 121 -0.64 -12.93 0.61
N ILE A 122 -1.07 -13.58 1.70
CA ILE A 122 -0.25 -14.55 2.41
C ILE A 122 -0.56 -15.93 1.87
N VAL A 123 0.46 -16.66 1.41
CA VAL A 123 0.34 -17.99 0.82
C VAL A 123 0.96 -19.06 1.72
N GLY A 124 0.62 -20.32 1.49
CA GLY A 124 1.22 -21.44 2.20
C GLY A 124 0.77 -21.61 3.67
N SER A 125 -0.25 -20.86 4.13
CA SER A 125 -0.83 -21.00 5.45
C SER A 125 -2.35 -21.07 5.38
N LYS A 126 -2.94 -22.01 6.14
CA LYS A 126 -4.40 -22.10 6.33
C LYS A 126 -4.91 -21.17 7.44
N ASN A 127 -4.02 -20.51 8.15
CA ASN A 127 -4.31 -19.69 9.32
C ASN A 127 -4.45 -18.19 8.94
N VAL A 128 -5.04 -17.90 7.80
CA VAL A 128 -5.48 -16.58 7.36
C VAL A 128 -7.00 -16.61 7.35
N ASP A 129 -7.63 -15.78 8.18
CA ASP A 129 -9.10 -15.77 8.32
C ASP A 129 -9.74 -14.91 7.23
N TYR A 130 -9.11 -13.76 6.87
CA TYR A 130 -9.62 -12.80 5.89
C TYR A 130 -8.49 -12.24 5.02
N TYR A 131 -8.87 -11.80 3.83
CA TYR A 131 -7.98 -11.09 2.91
C TYR A 131 -8.70 -9.88 2.33
N ALA A 132 -8.08 -8.71 2.44
CA ALA A 132 -8.56 -7.46 1.89
C ALA A 132 -7.52 -6.89 0.91
N THR A 133 -7.92 -6.64 -0.32
CA THR A 133 -7.05 -6.11 -1.38
C THR A 133 -7.85 -5.35 -2.43
N PHE A 134 -7.16 -4.81 -3.44
CA PHE A 134 -7.74 -4.24 -4.65
C PHE A 134 -7.79 -5.27 -5.78
N ASP A 135 -8.44 -4.92 -6.89
CA ASP A 135 -8.35 -5.70 -8.13
C ASP A 135 -6.99 -5.45 -8.81
N ASN A 136 -6.00 -6.25 -8.43
CA ASN A 136 -4.62 -6.08 -8.87
C ASN A 136 -4.43 -6.35 -10.37
N PHE A 137 -5.22 -7.26 -10.95
CA PHE A 137 -5.20 -7.48 -12.40
C PHE A 137 -5.70 -6.23 -13.15
N GLN A 138 -6.81 -5.65 -12.69
CA GLN A 138 -7.36 -4.43 -13.27
C GLN A 138 -6.41 -3.24 -13.14
N VAL A 139 -5.63 -3.14 -12.06
CA VAL A 139 -4.57 -2.12 -11.93
C VAL A 139 -3.57 -2.24 -13.09
N GLY A 140 -3.09 -3.45 -13.38
CA GLY A 140 -2.19 -3.69 -14.50
C GLY A 140 -2.81 -3.31 -15.85
N VAL A 141 -4.07 -3.69 -16.06
CA VAL A 141 -4.84 -3.29 -17.26
C VAL A 141 -4.89 -1.78 -17.41
N LEU A 142 -5.18 -1.03 -16.33
CA LEU A 142 -5.26 0.44 -16.35
C LEU A 142 -3.90 1.09 -16.67
N GLN A 143 -2.81 0.56 -16.12
CA GLN A 143 -1.46 1.01 -16.44
C GLN A 143 -1.16 0.85 -17.93
N ALA A 144 -1.42 -0.33 -18.48
CA ALA A 144 -1.19 -0.62 -19.88
C ALA A 144 -2.09 0.18 -20.82
N GLN A 145 -3.37 0.36 -20.49
CA GLN A 145 -4.30 1.17 -21.25
C GLN A 145 -3.89 2.65 -21.30
N SER A 146 -3.28 3.16 -20.22
CA SER A 146 -2.75 4.52 -20.24
C SER A 146 -1.62 4.67 -21.27
N LEU A 147 -0.73 3.69 -21.35
CA LEU A 147 0.36 3.66 -22.35
C LEU A 147 -0.17 3.42 -23.76
N GLU A 148 -1.12 2.51 -23.94
CA GLU A 148 -1.82 2.22 -25.20
C GLU A 148 -2.40 3.51 -25.80
N LYS A 149 -3.13 4.28 -24.94
CA LYS A 149 -3.72 5.56 -25.33
C LYS A 149 -2.65 6.60 -25.68
N ALA A 150 -1.61 6.74 -24.84
CA ALA A 150 -0.54 7.71 -25.05
C ALA A 150 0.20 7.51 -26.36
N LEU A 151 0.44 6.25 -26.73
CA LEU A 151 1.14 5.87 -27.94
C LEU A 151 0.22 5.83 -29.17
N GLY A 152 -1.09 5.88 -29.01
CA GLY A 152 -2.04 5.76 -30.11
C GLY A 152 -2.00 4.38 -30.77
N LEU A 153 -1.85 3.32 -29.98
CA LEU A 153 -1.73 1.95 -30.49
C LEU A 153 -3.04 1.46 -31.13
N LYS A 154 -4.20 1.87 -30.59
CA LYS A 154 -5.52 1.56 -31.17
C LYS A 154 -5.71 2.19 -32.55
N GLU A 155 -5.07 3.33 -32.80
CA GLU A 155 -5.06 4.01 -34.10
C GLU A 155 -4.00 3.42 -35.05
N GLY A 156 -3.38 2.30 -34.69
CA GLY A 156 -2.42 1.58 -35.51
C GLY A 156 -1.02 2.19 -35.57
N LYS A 157 -0.72 3.19 -34.72
CA LYS A 157 0.61 3.82 -34.64
C LYS A 157 1.67 2.82 -34.19
N GLY A 158 2.93 3.15 -34.43
CA GLY A 158 4.10 2.33 -34.10
C GLY A 158 4.94 1.99 -35.36
N PRO A 159 6.05 1.24 -35.21
CA PRO A 159 6.50 0.61 -33.94
C PRO A 159 7.05 1.60 -32.90
N PHE A 160 6.88 1.28 -31.60
CA PHE A 160 7.44 2.02 -30.49
C PHE A 160 8.26 1.11 -29.58
N ASN A 161 9.38 1.61 -29.05
CA ASN A 161 10.20 0.89 -28.10
C ASN A 161 9.60 1.04 -26.69
N ILE A 162 9.42 -0.06 -26.00
CA ILE A 162 8.94 -0.13 -24.62
C ILE A 162 9.87 -0.99 -23.78
N GLU A 163 10.10 -0.62 -22.53
CA GLU A 163 10.70 -1.52 -21.54
C GLU A 163 9.69 -1.82 -20.42
N LEU A 164 9.82 -3.03 -19.88
CA LEU A 164 8.89 -3.55 -18.89
C LEU A 164 9.59 -3.71 -17.54
N PHE A 165 8.93 -3.24 -16.49
CA PHE A 165 9.33 -3.45 -15.11
C PHE A 165 8.21 -4.15 -14.36
N GLY A 166 8.56 -5.12 -13.53
CA GLY A 166 7.67 -5.82 -12.61
C GLY A 166 7.96 -5.43 -11.17
N GLY A 167 7.01 -5.70 -10.29
CA GLY A 167 7.18 -5.56 -8.85
C GLY A 167 8.06 -6.67 -8.25
N SER A 168 8.09 -6.75 -6.92
CA SER A 168 8.86 -7.76 -6.21
C SER A 168 8.24 -9.15 -6.36
N ALA A 169 9.06 -10.15 -6.65
CA ALA A 169 8.59 -11.51 -6.90
C ALA A 169 8.13 -12.25 -5.62
N ASP A 170 8.43 -11.72 -4.44
CA ASP A 170 7.92 -12.20 -3.15
C ASP A 170 6.55 -11.63 -2.77
N ASP A 171 6.02 -10.71 -3.58
CA ASP A 171 4.67 -10.17 -3.49
C ASP A 171 3.80 -10.72 -4.63
N ASN A 172 2.78 -11.50 -4.26
CA ASN A 172 1.87 -12.11 -5.24
C ASN A 172 1.15 -11.08 -6.13
N ASN A 173 0.92 -9.87 -5.64
CA ASN A 173 0.26 -8.80 -6.42
C ASN A 173 1.06 -8.42 -7.66
N ALA A 174 2.41 -8.52 -7.61
CA ALA A 174 3.28 -8.16 -8.72
C ALA A 174 2.99 -8.97 -9.99
N PHE A 175 2.62 -10.24 -9.83
CA PHE A 175 2.23 -11.11 -10.95
C PHE A 175 0.92 -10.67 -11.56
N PHE A 176 -0.09 -10.35 -10.75
CA PHE A 176 -1.37 -9.86 -11.25
C PHE A 176 -1.24 -8.51 -11.96
N PHE A 177 -0.44 -7.58 -11.45
CA PHE A 177 -0.17 -6.32 -12.15
C PHE A 177 0.48 -6.57 -13.52
N TYR A 178 1.48 -7.45 -13.55
CA TYR A 178 2.17 -7.79 -14.79
C TYR A 178 1.23 -8.48 -15.79
N ASP A 179 0.49 -9.50 -15.36
CA ASP A 179 -0.43 -10.24 -16.21
C ASP A 179 -1.56 -9.35 -16.75
N GLY A 180 -2.11 -8.48 -15.91
CA GLY A 180 -3.09 -7.47 -16.30
C GLY A 180 -2.55 -6.52 -17.36
N ALA A 181 -1.32 -6.02 -17.18
CA ALA A 181 -0.68 -5.16 -18.17
C ALA A 181 -0.39 -5.89 -19.47
N MET A 182 0.13 -7.12 -19.39
CA MET A 182 0.45 -7.93 -20.58
C MET A 182 -0.79 -8.36 -21.34
N SER A 183 -1.96 -8.53 -20.69
CA SER A 183 -3.23 -8.80 -21.40
C SER A 183 -3.56 -7.71 -22.44
N VAL A 184 -3.09 -6.48 -22.20
CA VAL A 184 -3.27 -5.35 -23.14
C VAL A 184 -2.09 -5.19 -24.08
N LEU A 185 -0.84 -5.29 -23.59
CA LEU A 185 0.36 -4.94 -24.37
C LEU A 185 0.86 -6.09 -25.25
N GLN A 186 0.69 -7.36 -24.83
CA GLN A 186 1.22 -8.52 -25.56
C GLN A 186 0.74 -8.58 -27.02
N PRO A 187 -0.55 -8.33 -27.33
CA PRO A 187 -1.00 -8.33 -28.72
C PRO A 187 -0.30 -7.30 -29.62
N TYR A 188 0.16 -6.19 -29.06
CA TYR A 188 0.93 -5.17 -29.79
C TYR A 188 2.40 -5.57 -29.94
N ILE A 189 2.96 -6.27 -28.99
CA ILE A 189 4.31 -6.85 -29.07
C ILE A 189 4.34 -7.93 -30.16
N ASP A 190 3.37 -8.85 -30.15
CA ASP A 190 3.28 -9.94 -31.14
C ASP A 190 3.12 -9.41 -32.58
N LYS A 191 2.43 -8.28 -32.74
CA LYS A 191 2.27 -7.61 -34.04
C LYS A 191 3.44 -6.68 -34.41
N GLY A 192 4.48 -6.59 -33.59
CA GLY A 192 5.62 -5.69 -33.78
C GLY A 192 5.28 -4.20 -33.67
N LYS A 193 4.13 -3.84 -33.13
CA LYS A 193 3.76 -2.43 -32.85
C LYS A 193 4.43 -1.88 -31.59
N LEU A 194 4.74 -2.77 -30.65
CA LEU A 194 5.62 -2.53 -29.52
C LEU A 194 6.85 -3.43 -29.63
N VAL A 195 8.01 -2.86 -29.38
CA VAL A 195 9.29 -3.57 -29.42
C VAL A 195 9.98 -3.45 -28.06
N VAL A 196 10.18 -4.58 -27.39
CA VAL A 196 10.99 -4.66 -26.18
C VAL A 196 12.44 -4.89 -26.63
N GLN A 197 13.24 -3.82 -26.69
CA GLN A 197 14.60 -3.88 -27.23
C GLN A 197 15.50 -4.84 -26.45
N SER A 198 15.32 -4.89 -25.13
CA SER A 198 16.04 -5.80 -24.25
C SER A 198 15.63 -7.26 -24.40
N LYS A 199 14.48 -7.54 -25.01
CA LYS A 199 13.83 -8.86 -25.04
C LYS A 199 13.58 -9.46 -23.64
N GLN A 200 13.56 -8.62 -22.60
CA GLN A 200 13.28 -9.04 -21.24
C GLN A 200 11.77 -9.06 -21.01
N LEU A 201 11.20 -10.24 -21.08
CA LEU A 201 9.79 -10.54 -20.87
C LEU A 201 9.62 -11.55 -19.73
N GLY A 202 8.52 -11.43 -18.99
CA GLY A 202 8.19 -12.31 -17.87
C GLY A 202 8.80 -11.86 -16.54
N MET A 203 8.08 -12.12 -15.46
CA MET A 203 8.41 -11.68 -14.11
C MET A 203 9.80 -12.12 -13.63
N ASN A 204 10.30 -13.26 -14.10
CA ASN A 204 11.66 -13.74 -13.80
C ASN A 204 12.80 -12.85 -14.35
N LYS A 205 12.49 -11.94 -15.29
CA LYS A 205 13.48 -11.02 -15.89
C LYS A 205 13.22 -9.56 -15.56
N VAL A 206 11.98 -9.21 -15.24
CA VAL A 206 11.57 -7.81 -15.07
C VAL A 206 11.26 -7.44 -13.61
N SER A 207 11.23 -8.42 -12.70
CA SER A 207 10.95 -8.17 -11.28
C SER A 207 11.97 -7.24 -10.64
N THR A 208 11.50 -6.45 -9.67
CA THR A 208 12.30 -5.49 -8.91
C THR A 208 12.21 -5.83 -7.43
N LEU A 209 13.30 -6.35 -6.87
CA LEU A 209 13.36 -6.82 -5.49
C LEU A 209 12.92 -5.72 -4.52
N ARG A 210 12.06 -6.07 -3.56
CA ARG A 210 11.53 -5.19 -2.51
C ARG A 210 10.86 -3.93 -3.02
N TRP A 211 10.45 -3.88 -4.30
CA TRP A 211 9.88 -2.68 -4.89
C TRP A 211 10.82 -1.47 -4.79
N ASP A 212 12.13 -1.71 -4.80
CA ASP A 212 13.16 -0.69 -4.56
C ASP A 212 13.40 0.16 -5.81
N GLY A 213 13.22 1.48 -5.69
CA GLY A 213 13.44 2.43 -6.77
C GLY A 213 14.91 2.52 -7.24
N ALA A 214 15.90 2.27 -6.35
CA ALA A 214 17.30 2.26 -6.71
C ALA A 214 17.66 1.01 -7.55
N VAL A 215 17.03 -0.13 -7.25
CA VAL A 215 17.15 -1.35 -8.09
C VAL A 215 16.56 -1.10 -9.46
N ALA A 216 15.39 -0.45 -9.54
CA ALA A 216 14.78 -0.07 -10.82
C ALA A 216 15.65 0.93 -11.60
N GLN A 217 16.24 1.92 -10.92
CA GLN A 217 17.17 2.86 -11.51
C GLN A 217 18.38 2.15 -12.11
N SER A 218 19.08 1.30 -11.34
CA SER A 218 20.24 0.54 -11.81
C SER A 218 19.91 -0.34 -13.02
N ARG A 219 18.72 -0.98 -13.01
CA ARG A 219 18.28 -1.77 -14.17
C ARG A 219 18.01 -0.88 -15.38
N MET A 220 17.42 0.30 -15.19
CA MET A 220 17.18 1.23 -16.31
C MET A 220 18.49 1.77 -16.88
N ASP A 221 19.50 2.11 -16.04
CA ASP A 221 20.83 2.50 -16.49
C ASP A 221 21.47 1.43 -17.40
N ASN A 222 21.38 0.16 -16.97
CA ASN A 222 21.88 -0.98 -17.76
C ASN A 222 21.12 -1.14 -19.10
N LEU A 223 19.80 -0.98 -19.10
CA LEU A 223 18.99 -1.04 -20.31
C LEU A 223 19.35 0.07 -21.29
N LEU A 224 19.49 1.31 -20.80
CA LEU A 224 19.84 2.47 -21.60
C LEU A 224 21.22 2.30 -22.23
N SER A 225 22.20 1.85 -21.47
CA SER A 225 23.56 1.61 -21.94
C SER A 225 23.63 0.49 -22.98
N ALA A 226 22.92 -0.62 -22.75
CA ALA A 226 23.04 -1.80 -23.61
C ALA A 226 22.22 -1.71 -24.90
N TYR A 227 21.05 -1.06 -24.88
CA TYR A 227 20.09 -1.15 -25.97
C TYR A 227 19.68 0.19 -26.59
N TYR A 228 19.96 1.32 -25.93
CA TYR A 228 19.42 2.62 -26.35
C TYR A 228 20.49 3.66 -26.76
N GLY A 229 21.71 3.22 -27.07
CA GLY A 229 22.76 4.11 -27.56
C GLY A 229 22.43 4.82 -28.89
N LYS A 230 21.58 4.23 -29.73
CA LYS A 230 21.10 4.81 -30.99
C LYS A 230 19.57 4.82 -31.12
N ALA A 231 18.89 4.12 -30.26
CA ALA A 231 17.43 4.03 -30.24
C ALA A 231 16.86 4.92 -29.12
N ARG A 232 15.56 5.14 -29.15
CA ARG A 232 14.84 5.90 -28.15
C ARG A 232 13.85 5.01 -27.40
N VAL A 233 13.73 5.18 -26.09
CA VAL A 233 12.63 4.65 -25.30
C VAL A 233 11.40 5.53 -25.51
N HIS A 234 10.24 4.94 -25.87
CA HIS A 234 8.98 5.65 -26.08
C HIS A 234 8.02 5.46 -24.90
N ALA A 235 8.08 4.30 -24.26
CA ALA A 235 7.27 4.01 -23.07
C ALA A 235 8.01 3.10 -22.09
N VAL A 236 7.60 3.14 -20.82
CA VAL A 236 8.04 2.21 -19.79
C VAL A 236 6.81 1.78 -19.00
N LEU A 237 6.54 0.47 -18.97
CA LEU A 237 5.61 -0.11 -18.02
C LEU A 237 6.31 -0.15 -16.66
N SER A 238 5.85 0.65 -15.74
CA SER A 238 6.31 0.67 -14.34
C SER A 238 5.12 0.40 -13.43
N PRO A 239 5.20 -0.61 -12.54
CA PRO A 239 4.05 -1.04 -11.74
C PRO A 239 3.85 -0.21 -10.47
N TYR A 240 4.78 0.70 -10.12
CA TYR A 240 4.74 1.45 -8.86
C TYR A 240 5.51 2.77 -8.98
N ASP A 241 5.01 3.81 -8.33
CA ASP A 241 5.54 5.18 -8.39
C ASP A 241 6.99 5.30 -7.92
N GLY A 242 7.39 4.58 -6.86
CA GLY A 242 8.78 4.58 -6.40
C GLY A 242 9.76 4.05 -7.45
N LEU A 243 9.36 3.02 -8.21
CA LEU A 243 10.13 2.52 -9.33
C LEU A 243 10.18 3.56 -10.46
N SER A 244 9.04 4.21 -10.74
CA SER A 244 8.92 5.23 -11.80
C SER A 244 9.88 6.40 -11.56
N ILE A 245 10.00 6.86 -10.31
CA ILE A 245 10.95 7.92 -9.93
C ILE A 245 12.39 7.48 -10.17
N GLY A 246 12.77 6.25 -9.81
CA GLY A 246 14.10 5.70 -10.10
C GLY A 246 14.39 5.62 -11.60
N ILE A 247 13.42 5.10 -12.36
CA ILE A 247 13.50 5.00 -13.84
C ILE A 247 13.67 6.39 -14.47
N LEU A 248 12.89 7.38 -14.02
CA LEU A 248 12.97 8.76 -14.51
C LEU A 248 14.32 9.41 -14.19
N SER A 249 14.92 9.07 -13.05
CA SER A 249 16.28 9.53 -12.70
C SER A 249 17.30 9.05 -13.72
N SER A 250 17.30 7.78 -14.10
CA SER A 250 18.15 7.21 -15.17
C SER A 250 17.91 7.88 -16.51
N LEU A 251 16.66 8.03 -16.91
CA LEU A 251 16.29 8.68 -18.16
C LEU A 251 16.80 10.12 -18.24
N LYS A 252 16.65 10.88 -17.15
CA LYS A 252 17.15 12.25 -17.04
C LYS A 252 18.67 12.30 -17.16
N GLY A 253 19.37 11.33 -16.56
CA GLY A 253 20.84 11.22 -16.61
C GLY A 253 21.40 11.10 -18.02
N VAL A 254 20.65 10.58 -18.98
CA VAL A 254 21.03 10.45 -20.39
C VAL A 254 20.32 11.43 -21.32
N GLY A 255 19.72 12.50 -20.78
CA GLY A 255 19.22 13.66 -21.53
C GLY A 255 17.74 13.64 -21.88
N TYR A 256 16.94 12.65 -21.42
CA TYR A 256 15.49 12.72 -21.56
C TYR A 256 14.93 13.89 -20.76
N GLY A 257 13.89 14.52 -21.27
CA GLY A 257 13.30 15.74 -20.72
C GLY A 257 13.81 17.03 -21.38
N SER A 258 14.85 16.95 -22.25
CA SER A 258 15.28 18.07 -23.09
C SER A 258 14.38 18.29 -24.30
N ALA A 259 14.46 19.45 -24.96
CA ALA A 259 13.66 19.82 -26.10
C ALA A 259 13.72 18.81 -27.27
N GLY A 260 14.90 18.19 -27.49
CA GLY A 260 15.12 17.19 -28.54
C GLY A 260 14.80 15.75 -28.11
N GLN A 261 14.62 15.50 -26.83
CA GLN A 261 14.45 14.15 -26.26
C GLN A 261 13.44 14.15 -25.10
N PRO A 262 12.12 14.31 -25.39
CA PRO A 262 11.09 14.30 -24.37
C PRO A 262 11.07 12.98 -23.60
N TYR A 263 10.59 13.01 -22.34
CA TYR A 263 10.41 11.81 -21.54
C TYR A 263 9.54 10.77 -22.26
N PRO A 264 9.82 9.46 -22.10
CA PRO A 264 8.90 8.41 -22.50
C PRO A 264 7.63 8.45 -21.64
N TYR A 265 6.57 7.81 -22.09
CA TYR A 265 5.39 7.58 -21.28
C TYR A 265 5.70 6.53 -20.20
N VAL A 266 5.78 6.94 -18.94
CA VAL A 266 6.06 6.07 -17.79
C VAL A 266 4.79 5.94 -16.97
N SER A 267 4.31 4.71 -16.76
CA SER A 267 3.19 4.40 -15.87
C SER A 267 3.61 4.40 -14.40
N GLY A 268 2.67 4.18 -13.50
CA GLY A 268 2.92 4.04 -12.06
C GLY A 268 1.67 3.58 -11.33
N GLN A 269 1.75 3.51 -10.02
CA GLN A 269 0.68 3.15 -9.11
C GLN A 269 0.92 3.78 -7.75
N ASP A 270 -0.15 4.02 -7.00
CA ASP A 270 -0.29 4.51 -5.63
C ASP A 270 -0.44 6.02 -5.50
N ALA A 271 -0.27 6.80 -6.56
CA ALA A 271 -0.43 8.26 -6.59
C ALA A 271 0.36 8.95 -5.46
N GLU A 272 1.60 8.49 -5.22
CA GLU A 272 2.48 9.10 -4.23
C GLU A 272 2.81 10.55 -4.62
N VAL A 273 2.94 11.42 -3.63
CA VAL A 273 3.14 12.88 -3.86
C VAL A 273 4.31 13.20 -4.79
N PRO A 274 5.47 12.53 -4.71
CA PRO A 274 6.57 12.78 -5.67
C PRO A 274 6.15 12.50 -7.12
N SER A 275 5.42 11.41 -7.37
CA SER A 275 4.94 11.02 -8.69
C SER A 275 3.85 11.93 -9.22
N VAL A 276 2.89 12.34 -8.37
CA VAL A 276 1.88 13.33 -8.75
C VAL A 276 2.54 14.65 -9.17
N LYS A 277 3.56 15.12 -8.43
CA LYS A 277 4.36 16.28 -8.83
C LYS A 277 5.11 16.05 -10.14
N SER A 278 5.63 14.85 -10.37
CA SER A 278 6.32 14.46 -11.60
C SER A 278 5.36 14.46 -12.80
N ILE A 279 4.11 14.00 -12.62
CA ILE A 279 3.06 14.05 -13.65
C ILE A 279 2.69 15.51 -13.99
N ILE A 280 2.56 16.37 -12.98
CA ILE A 280 2.29 17.80 -13.19
C ILE A 280 3.42 18.45 -14.02
N ARG A 281 4.67 18.06 -13.79
CA ARG A 281 5.84 18.51 -14.57
C ARG A 281 5.99 17.82 -15.92
N LYS A 282 5.09 16.89 -16.27
CA LYS A 282 5.13 16.10 -17.51
C LYS A 282 6.37 15.20 -17.63
N GLU A 283 6.92 14.76 -16.53
CA GLU A 283 8.05 13.80 -16.45
C GLU A 283 7.52 12.36 -16.41
N GLN A 284 6.63 12.05 -15.46
CA GLN A 284 5.85 10.81 -15.44
C GLN A 284 4.53 11.01 -16.20
N TYR A 285 4.02 9.95 -16.83
CA TYR A 285 2.80 10.08 -17.63
C TYR A 285 1.53 9.80 -16.81
N SER A 286 1.51 8.71 -16.03
CA SER A 286 0.32 8.30 -15.30
C SER A 286 0.66 7.57 -14.01
N THR A 287 -0.32 7.53 -13.10
CA THR A 287 -0.32 6.66 -11.92
C THR A 287 -1.74 6.15 -11.67
N VAL A 288 -1.88 4.91 -11.23
CA VAL A 288 -3.17 4.34 -10.84
C VAL A 288 -3.39 4.60 -9.35
N PHE A 289 -4.48 5.30 -9.03
CA PHE A 289 -4.85 5.59 -7.65
C PHE A 289 -5.62 4.42 -7.03
N LYS A 290 -5.23 4.05 -5.82
CA LYS A 290 -5.94 3.11 -4.94
C LYS A 290 -6.28 3.83 -3.64
N ASP A 291 -7.57 3.88 -3.27
CA ASP A 291 -7.95 4.54 -2.01
C ASP A 291 -7.69 3.64 -0.81
N THR A 292 -6.52 3.79 -0.21
CA THR A 292 -6.07 3.01 0.95
C THR A 292 -6.93 3.26 2.19
N ARG A 293 -7.64 4.40 2.26
CA ARG A 293 -8.59 4.70 3.33
C ARG A 293 -9.80 3.76 3.29
N GLU A 294 -10.30 3.46 2.10
CA GLU A 294 -11.39 2.48 1.93
C GLU A 294 -10.91 1.06 2.24
N LEU A 295 -9.70 0.69 1.83
CA LEU A 295 -9.13 -0.61 2.18
C LEU A 295 -8.99 -0.78 3.69
N ALA A 296 -8.48 0.24 4.39
CA ALA A 296 -8.37 0.25 5.85
C ALA A 296 -9.73 0.14 6.54
N LYS A 297 -10.74 0.85 6.04
CA LYS A 297 -12.12 0.79 6.55
C LYS A 297 -12.74 -0.59 6.39
N VAL A 298 -12.62 -1.19 5.20
CA VAL A 298 -13.11 -2.56 4.94
C VAL A 298 -12.41 -3.55 5.87
N THR A 299 -11.09 -3.45 6.00
CA THR A 299 -10.31 -4.31 6.89
C THR A 299 -10.72 -4.14 8.37
N ALA A 300 -10.92 -2.92 8.83
CA ALA A 300 -11.40 -2.67 10.19
C ALA A 300 -12.81 -3.25 10.45
N ASN A 301 -13.66 -3.35 9.41
CA ASN A 301 -14.95 -4.04 9.50
C ASN A 301 -14.79 -5.57 9.57
N MET A 302 -13.76 -6.14 8.95
CA MET A 302 -13.45 -7.57 9.06
C MET A 302 -12.92 -7.93 10.45
N VAL A 303 -12.24 -6.99 11.12
CA VAL A 303 -11.72 -7.15 12.49
C VAL A 303 -12.85 -7.12 13.53
N ASP A 304 -13.90 -6.36 13.30
CA ASP A 304 -15.03 -6.12 14.22
C ASP A 304 -16.08 -7.24 14.16
#